data_4f7fd9d1e3692b7104f1fa87f7d01cc4
#
_entry.id   4f7fd9d1e3692b7104f1fa87f7d01cc4
#
_cell.length_a   1.000
_cell.length_b   1.000
_cell.length_c   1.000
_cell.angle_alpha   90.00
_cell.angle_beta   90.00
_cell.angle_gamma   90.00
#
_symmetry.space_group_name_H-M   'P 1'
#
loop_
_entity.id
_entity.type
_entity.pdbx_description
1 polymer ?
#
loop_
_entity_poly.entity_id
_entity_poly.type
_entity_poly.pdbx_seq_one_letter_code
_entity_poly.pdbx_strand_id
1 'polypeptide(L)'
;MRMNKQIVVTDWIKEKPKLGLFLNLTLSSDERRILRGKRLTDCDQEIILQLPRKGKLNDGDILSTNNSNFYVEIIAKTEDLIEIRSNSKIELIKIAYHLGNRHVEVEIEEGILLTKSDYVIKNMLLNFKVDIKNTKKKFFPERGAHSHE
;
A
#
# COMPACT_ATOMS: atom_id res chain seq x y z
N MET A 1 3.01 19.88 34.73
CA MET A 1 2.69 20.00 33.31
C MET A 1 3.30 18.81 32.53
N ARG A 2 2.47 17.99 31.96
CA ARG A 2 2.97 16.87 31.16
C ARG A 2 3.31 17.38 29.77
N MET A 3 4.59 17.38 29.43
CA MET A 3 4.98 17.55 28.04
C MET A 3 4.77 16.24 27.34
N ASN A 4 3.80 16.19 26.43
CA ASN A 4 3.62 15.06 25.55
C ASN A 4 4.82 14.99 24.61
N LYS A 5 5.73 14.05 24.87
CA LYS A 5 6.78 13.77 23.92
C LYS A 5 6.15 13.23 22.65
N GLN A 6 6.44 13.88 21.54
CA GLN A 6 6.07 13.39 20.23
C GLN A 6 6.72 12.04 19.96
N ILE A 7 5.91 11.10 19.47
CA ILE A 7 6.44 9.81 19.02
C ILE A 7 6.93 9.99 17.59
N VAL A 8 8.23 9.84 17.40
CA VAL A 8 8.87 9.96 16.09
C VAL A 8 9.32 8.59 15.64
N VAL A 9 8.89 8.20 14.44
CA VAL A 9 9.21 6.90 13.84
C VAL A 9 10.45 7.06 12.96
N THR A 10 11.50 6.32 13.24
CA THR A 10 12.83 6.59 12.68
C THR A 10 13.37 5.51 11.77
N ASP A 11 13.05 4.23 11.99
CA ASP A 11 13.67 3.13 11.24
C ASP A 11 12.80 1.89 11.16
N TRP A 12 13.11 1.04 10.17
CA TRP A 12 12.57 -0.30 10.08
C TRP A 12 13.34 -1.24 10.99
N ILE A 13 12.63 -2.23 11.54
CA ILE A 13 13.24 -3.31 12.32
C ILE A 13 13.04 -4.61 11.57
N LYS A 14 14.10 -5.43 11.50
CA LYS A 14 14.04 -6.71 10.79
C LYS A 14 13.23 -7.78 11.51
N GLU A 15 13.31 -7.81 12.83
CA GLU A 15 12.62 -8.82 13.63
C GLU A 15 11.66 -8.16 14.60
N LYS A 16 10.46 -8.74 14.70
CA LYS A 16 9.45 -8.23 15.63
C LYS A 16 9.93 -8.41 17.08
N PRO A 17 10.05 -7.32 17.85
CA PRO A 17 10.44 -7.41 19.25
C PRO A 17 9.43 -8.24 20.06
N LYS A 18 9.92 -8.96 21.06
CA LYS A 18 9.08 -9.78 21.93
C LYS A 18 8.36 -8.95 23.00
N LEU A 19 8.93 -7.80 23.35
CA LEU A 19 8.41 -6.89 24.36
C LEU A 19 8.21 -5.50 23.75
N GLY A 20 7.22 -4.79 24.26
CA GLY A 20 6.92 -3.44 23.83
C GLY A 20 5.47 -3.29 23.44
N LEU A 21 5.06 -2.04 23.27
CA LEU A 21 3.71 -1.70 22.84
C LEU A 21 3.71 -1.44 21.33
N PHE A 22 2.85 -2.15 20.63
CA PHE A 22 2.71 -2.01 19.16
C PHE A 22 1.52 -1.10 18.85
N LEU A 23 1.80 -0.01 18.15
CA LEU A 23 0.79 0.87 17.60
C LEU A 23 0.55 0.46 16.15
N ASN A 24 -0.68 0.21 15.79
CA ASN A 24 -1.03 -0.18 14.43
C ASN A 24 -1.27 1.04 13.57
N LEU A 25 -0.64 1.10 12.41
CA LEU A 25 -0.82 2.17 11.42
C LEU A 25 -1.32 1.55 10.13
N THR A 26 -2.61 1.76 9.85
CA THR A 26 -3.26 1.23 8.65
C THR A 26 -3.16 2.25 7.53
N LEU A 27 -2.52 1.86 6.44
CA LEU A 27 -2.21 2.75 5.32
C LEU A 27 -2.64 2.15 3.98
N SER A 28 -3.20 2.99 3.11
CA SER A 28 -3.47 2.63 1.72
C SER A 28 -2.17 2.44 0.95
N SER A 29 -2.27 1.91 -0.27
CA SER A 29 -1.11 1.74 -1.15
C SER A 29 -0.39 3.06 -1.43
N ASP A 30 -1.13 4.15 -1.61
CA ASP A 30 -0.54 5.48 -1.82
C ASP A 30 0.15 5.98 -0.56
N GLU A 31 -0.50 5.83 0.59
CA GLU A 31 0.06 6.27 1.87
C GLU A 31 1.33 5.52 2.24
N ARG A 32 1.43 4.25 1.86
CA ARG A 32 2.62 3.43 2.14
C ARG A 32 3.88 3.89 1.42
N ARG A 33 3.76 4.77 0.44
CA ARG A 33 4.90 5.35 -0.30
C ARG A 33 5.44 6.60 0.37
N ILE A 34 4.70 7.17 1.29
CA ILE A 34 5.06 8.43 1.95
C ILE A 34 5.73 8.09 3.27
N LEU A 35 7.02 8.40 3.36
CA LEU A 35 7.88 7.99 4.47
C LEU A 35 8.06 9.07 5.54
N ARG A 36 7.48 10.23 5.32
CA ARG A 36 7.62 11.39 6.23
C ARG A 36 6.30 12.12 6.41
N GLY A 37 6.06 12.60 7.61
CA GLY A 37 4.91 13.41 7.95
C GLY A 37 4.10 12.86 9.11
N LYS A 38 3.07 13.59 9.48
CA LYS A 38 2.18 13.21 10.58
C LYS A 38 1.23 12.11 10.18
N ARG A 39 0.97 11.19 11.09
CA ARG A 39 -0.02 10.12 10.91
C ARG A 39 -0.78 9.89 12.21
N LEU A 40 -1.99 9.40 12.09
CA LEU A 40 -2.77 8.88 13.22
C LEU A 40 -2.76 7.37 13.18
N THR A 41 -2.38 6.74 14.28
CA THR A 41 -2.47 5.29 14.43
C THR A 41 -3.93 4.86 14.57
N ASP A 42 -4.19 3.56 14.51
CA ASP A 42 -5.55 3.02 14.61
C ASP A 42 -6.22 3.34 15.96
N CYS A 43 -5.44 3.65 17.00
CA CYS A 43 -5.96 4.09 18.29
C CYS A 43 -5.91 5.62 18.48
N ASP A 44 -5.81 6.36 17.38
CA ASP A 44 -5.79 7.84 17.34
C ASP A 44 -4.59 8.48 18.03
N GLN A 45 -3.50 7.73 18.20
CA GLN A 45 -2.24 8.30 18.67
C GLN A 45 -1.54 9.00 17.52
N GLU A 46 -1.21 10.28 17.70
CA GLU A 46 -0.43 11.02 16.69
C GLU A 46 1.03 10.58 16.72
N ILE A 47 1.57 10.30 15.54
CA ILE A 47 2.98 9.96 15.35
C ILE A 47 3.54 10.76 14.19
N ILE A 48 4.86 10.88 14.13
CA ILE A 48 5.55 11.54 13.04
C ILE A 48 6.49 10.54 12.38
N LEU A 49 6.30 10.33 11.08
CA LEU A 49 7.20 9.52 10.30
C LEU A 49 8.41 10.36 9.88
N GLN A 50 9.61 9.85 10.19
CA GLN A 50 10.88 10.43 9.73
C GLN A 50 11.80 9.28 9.31
N LEU A 51 11.28 8.45 8.43
CA LEU A 51 12.01 7.29 7.93
C LEU A 51 13.01 7.69 6.87
N PRO A 52 14.09 6.90 6.68
CA PRO A 52 14.98 7.11 5.54
C PRO A 52 14.18 7.07 4.23
N ARG A 53 14.49 7.97 3.30
CA ARG A 53 13.79 8.07 2.01
C ARG A 53 14.23 6.96 1.07
N LYS A 54 13.85 5.75 1.40
CA LYS A 54 14.26 4.57 0.66
C LYS A 54 13.13 3.54 0.66
N GLY A 55 12.61 3.23 -0.51
CA GLY A 55 11.58 2.23 -0.66
C GLY A 55 10.19 2.70 -0.24
N LYS A 56 9.42 1.78 0.29
CA LYS A 56 8.04 2.01 0.72
C LYS A 56 7.75 1.17 1.96
N LEU A 57 6.65 1.48 2.62
CA LEU A 57 6.16 0.69 3.74
C LEU A 57 5.39 -0.52 3.21
N ASN A 58 5.69 -1.69 3.76
CA ASN A 58 5.01 -2.93 3.40
C ASN A 58 4.11 -3.40 4.54
N ASP A 59 3.07 -4.15 4.17
CA ASP A 59 2.19 -4.78 5.14
C ASP A 59 3.01 -5.67 6.08
N GLY A 60 2.86 -5.47 7.38
CA GLY A 60 3.59 -6.21 8.40
C GLY A 60 4.93 -5.61 8.81
N ASP A 61 5.38 -4.52 8.18
CA ASP A 61 6.61 -3.85 8.59
C ASP A 61 6.51 -3.38 10.04
N ILE A 62 7.60 -3.56 10.78
CA ILE A 62 7.72 -3.06 12.15
C ILE A 62 8.71 -1.91 12.16
N LEU A 63 8.31 -0.82 12.78
CA LEU A 63 9.11 0.40 12.83
C LEU A 63 9.48 0.74 14.26
N SER A 64 10.70 1.21 14.45
CA SER A 64 11.15 1.74 15.74
C SER A 64 10.78 3.21 15.89
N THR A 65 10.71 3.65 17.13
CA THR A 65 10.41 5.05 17.46
C THR A 65 11.50 5.62 18.37
N ASN A 66 11.43 6.91 18.63
CA ASN A 66 12.30 7.58 19.59
C ASN A 66 12.00 7.18 21.05
N ASN A 67 10.97 6.37 21.25
CA ASN A 67 10.61 5.81 22.56
C ASN A 67 10.79 4.29 22.51
N SER A 68 11.73 3.76 23.28
CA SER A 68 12.08 2.34 23.25
C SER A 68 10.93 1.40 23.66
N ASN A 69 9.86 1.91 24.23
CA ASN A 69 8.70 1.10 24.63
C ASN A 69 7.64 0.99 23.53
N PHE A 70 7.75 1.80 22.46
CA PHE A 70 6.75 1.84 21.41
C PHE A 70 7.35 1.43 20.06
N TYR A 71 6.58 0.61 19.36
CA TYR A 71 6.85 0.21 17.97
C TYR A 71 5.61 0.48 17.16
N VAL A 72 5.78 0.63 15.85
CA VAL A 72 4.67 0.81 14.92
C VAL A 72 4.64 -0.38 13.96
N GLU A 73 3.49 -1.03 13.85
CA GLU A 73 3.27 -2.07 12.86
C GLU A 73 2.42 -1.52 11.72
N ILE A 74 2.91 -1.69 10.50
CA ILE A 74 2.21 -1.24 9.31
C ILE A 74 1.20 -2.29 8.89
N ILE A 75 -0.03 -1.84 8.65
CA ILE A 75 -1.12 -2.69 8.16
C ILE A 75 -1.60 -2.11 6.85
N ALA A 76 -1.60 -2.91 5.79
CA ALA A 76 -2.14 -2.47 4.51
C ALA A 76 -3.67 -2.36 4.63
N LYS A 77 -4.19 -1.20 4.26
CA LYS A 77 -5.62 -0.94 4.24
C LYS A 77 -6.27 -1.70 3.08
N THR A 78 -7.47 -2.23 3.32
CA THR A 78 -8.27 -2.76 2.21
C THR A 78 -8.79 -1.61 1.36
N GLU A 79 -8.75 -1.79 0.04
CA GLU A 79 -9.14 -0.76 -0.92
C GLU A 79 -10.18 -1.32 -1.89
N ASP A 80 -10.98 -0.43 -2.46
CA ASP A 80 -11.95 -0.80 -3.48
C ASP A 80 -11.20 -1.01 -4.81
N LEU A 81 -11.24 -2.23 -5.32
CA LEU A 81 -10.51 -2.66 -6.49
C LEU A 81 -11.43 -3.23 -7.55
N ILE A 82 -10.93 -3.23 -8.78
CA ILE A 82 -11.51 -3.98 -9.89
C ILE A 82 -10.63 -5.21 -10.08
N GLU A 83 -11.24 -6.39 -10.02
CA GLU A 83 -10.57 -7.64 -10.34
C GLU A 83 -10.87 -7.99 -11.79
N ILE A 84 -9.83 -8.17 -12.58
CA ILE A 84 -9.91 -8.45 -14.01
C ILE A 84 -9.42 -9.86 -14.26
N ARG A 85 -10.29 -10.74 -14.76
CA ARG A 85 -9.98 -12.14 -15.05
C ARG A 85 -10.20 -12.43 -16.52
N SER A 86 -9.36 -13.29 -17.06
CA SER A 86 -9.54 -13.85 -18.41
C SER A 86 -8.88 -15.21 -18.50
N ASN A 87 -9.49 -16.09 -19.29
CA ASN A 87 -8.86 -17.37 -19.67
C ASN A 87 -7.76 -17.17 -20.71
N SER A 88 -7.73 -16.00 -21.36
CA SER A 88 -6.73 -15.65 -22.34
C SER A 88 -5.61 -14.85 -21.70
N LYS A 89 -4.42 -15.45 -21.62
CA LYS A 89 -3.22 -14.75 -21.11
C LYS A 89 -2.88 -13.53 -21.97
N ILE A 90 -3.09 -13.63 -23.28
CA ILE A 90 -2.82 -12.52 -24.21
C ILE A 90 -3.74 -11.34 -23.93
N GLU A 91 -5.02 -11.57 -23.62
CA GLU A 91 -5.93 -10.49 -23.27
C GLU A 91 -5.44 -9.76 -22.02
N LEU A 92 -5.04 -10.50 -20.99
CA LEU A 92 -4.52 -9.90 -19.77
C LEU A 92 -3.23 -9.11 -20.01
N ILE A 93 -2.34 -9.62 -20.86
CA ILE A 93 -1.10 -8.92 -21.21
C ILE A 93 -1.42 -7.60 -21.92
N LYS A 94 -2.35 -7.60 -22.88
CA LYS A 94 -2.78 -6.39 -23.58
C LYS A 94 -3.35 -5.36 -22.62
N ILE A 95 -4.18 -5.81 -21.67
CA ILE A 95 -4.77 -4.93 -20.67
C ILE A 95 -3.68 -4.34 -19.77
N ALA A 96 -2.75 -5.16 -19.29
CA ALA A 96 -1.64 -4.69 -18.48
C ALA A 96 -0.81 -3.62 -19.21
N TYR A 97 -0.57 -3.84 -20.51
CA TYR A 97 0.12 -2.87 -21.35
C TYR A 97 -0.63 -1.53 -21.41
N HIS A 98 -1.93 -1.57 -21.67
CA HIS A 98 -2.75 -0.35 -21.75
C HIS A 98 -2.83 0.38 -20.42
N LEU A 99 -2.95 -0.36 -19.31
CA LEU A 99 -2.97 0.23 -17.98
C LEU A 99 -1.62 0.88 -17.64
N GLY A 100 -0.52 0.22 -17.98
CA GLY A 100 0.82 0.75 -17.77
C GLY A 100 1.07 2.04 -18.59
N ASN A 101 0.58 2.09 -19.82
CA ASN A 101 0.67 3.28 -20.65
C ASN A 101 -0.07 4.49 -20.05
N ARG A 102 -1.10 4.25 -19.28
CA ARG A 102 -1.87 5.30 -18.61
C ARG A 102 -1.33 5.60 -17.20
N HIS A 103 -0.20 4.99 -16.83
CA HIS A 103 0.40 5.08 -15.50
C HIS A 103 -0.55 4.62 -14.39
N VAL A 104 -1.46 3.71 -14.72
CA VAL A 104 -2.36 3.09 -13.76
C VAL A 104 -1.60 2.01 -12.99
N GLU A 105 -1.71 2.05 -11.68
CA GLU A 105 -1.10 1.04 -10.84
C GLU A 105 -1.87 -0.28 -10.95
N VAL A 106 -1.13 -1.37 -11.11
CA VAL A 106 -1.70 -2.70 -11.33
C VAL A 106 -1.00 -3.70 -10.42
N GLU A 107 -1.80 -4.47 -9.70
CA GLU A 107 -1.29 -5.68 -9.05
C GLU A 107 -1.47 -6.82 -10.03
N ILE A 108 -0.39 -7.57 -10.25
CA ILE A 108 -0.39 -8.67 -11.22
C ILE A 108 -0.28 -9.99 -10.48
N GLU A 109 -1.29 -10.84 -10.65
CA GLU A 109 -1.31 -12.20 -10.13
C GLU A 109 -1.56 -13.16 -11.29
N GLU A 110 -1.34 -14.45 -11.05
CA GLU A 110 -1.59 -15.44 -12.11
C GLU A 110 -3.06 -15.44 -12.51
N GLY A 111 -3.33 -15.12 -13.78
CA GLY A 111 -4.69 -15.08 -14.32
C GLY A 111 -5.54 -13.91 -13.86
N ILE A 112 -4.98 -12.96 -13.11
CA ILE A 112 -5.73 -11.85 -12.52
C ILE A 112 -4.92 -10.57 -12.56
N LEU A 113 -5.60 -9.46 -12.92
CA LEU A 113 -5.09 -8.12 -12.72
C LEU A 113 -6.01 -7.40 -11.74
N LEU A 114 -5.42 -6.60 -10.86
CA LEU A 114 -6.17 -5.77 -9.91
C LEU A 114 -5.78 -4.31 -10.09
N THR A 115 -6.76 -3.43 -10.13
CA THR A 115 -6.56 -1.98 -10.16
C THR A 115 -7.51 -1.32 -9.18
N LYS A 116 -7.23 -0.09 -8.81
CA LYS A 116 -8.19 0.69 -8.03
C LYS A 116 -9.47 0.90 -8.84
N SER A 117 -10.60 0.89 -8.14
CA SER A 117 -11.89 1.10 -8.77
C SER A 117 -11.97 2.50 -9.39
N ASP A 118 -12.17 2.56 -10.71
CA ASP A 118 -12.16 3.79 -11.49
C ASP A 118 -13.13 3.63 -12.67
N TYR A 119 -13.99 4.61 -12.86
CA TYR A 119 -15.00 4.59 -13.91
C TYR A 119 -14.40 4.57 -15.31
N VAL A 120 -13.32 5.35 -15.53
CA VAL A 120 -12.64 5.42 -16.83
C VAL A 120 -12.02 4.06 -17.17
N ILE A 121 -11.40 3.41 -16.19
CA ILE A 121 -10.80 2.09 -16.39
C ILE A 121 -11.89 1.05 -16.68
N LYS A 122 -13.01 1.08 -15.96
CA LYS A 122 -14.14 0.17 -16.24
C LYS A 122 -14.64 0.31 -17.66
N ASN A 123 -14.79 1.54 -18.16
CA ASN A 123 -15.21 1.80 -19.53
C ASN A 123 -14.20 1.27 -20.56
N MET A 124 -12.91 1.48 -20.29
CA MET A 124 -11.87 0.96 -21.18
C MET A 124 -11.95 -0.57 -21.28
N LEU A 125 -12.19 -1.23 -20.15
CA LEU A 125 -12.24 -2.69 -20.10
C LEU A 125 -13.42 -3.30 -20.86
N LEU A 126 -14.46 -2.52 -21.14
CA LEU A 126 -15.58 -2.99 -21.97
C LEU A 126 -15.17 -3.37 -23.38
N ASN A 127 -14.03 -2.88 -23.87
CA ASN A 127 -13.50 -3.22 -25.19
C ASN A 127 -12.72 -4.55 -25.21
N PHE A 128 -12.63 -5.21 -24.09
CA PHE A 128 -11.88 -6.47 -23.95
C PHE A 128 -12.79 -7.60 -23.51
N LYS A 129 -12.41 -8.83 -23.85
CA LYS A 129 -13.14 -10.04 -23.45
C LYS A 129 -12.62 -10.51 -22.08
N VAL A 130 -13.09 -9.85 -21.05
CA VAL A 130 -12.66 -10.13 -19.67
C VAL A 130 -13.84 -10.09 -18.72
N ASP A 131 -13.70 -10.80 -17.62
CA ASP A 131 -14.64 -10.73 -16.52
C ASP A 131 -14.15 -9.69 -15.51
N ILE A 132 -15.03 -8.78 -15.14
CA ILE A 132 -14.73 -7.69 -14.21
C ILE A 132 -15.59 -7.88 -12.96
N LYS A 133 -14.94 -7.77 -11.80
CA LYS A 133 -15.61 -7.88 -10.52
C LYS A 133 -15.11 -6.79 -9.59
N ASN A 134 -16.04 -6.11 -8.90
CA ASN A 134 -15.66 -5.21 -7.82
C ASN A 134 -15.27 -6.05 -6.60
N THR A 135 -14.16 -5.69 -5.96
CA THR A 135 -13.70 -6.39 -4.77
C THR A 135 -13.08 -5.40 -3.79
N LYS A 136 -12.94 -5.83 -2.55
CA LYS A 136 -12.28 -5.04 -1.52
C LYS A 136 -11.17 -5.88 -0.92
N LYS A 137 -9.93 -5.47 -1.14
CA LYS A 137 -8.74 -6.21 -0.75
C LYS A 137 -7.59 -5.27 -0.43
N LYS A 138 -6.60 -5.76 0.28
CA LYS A 138 -5.30 -5.08 0.35
C LYS A 138 -4.72 -5.00 -1.05
N PHE A 139 -4.13 -3.86 -1.39
CA PHE A 139 -3.62 -3.61 -2.75
C PHE A 139 -2.09 -3.55 -2.74
N PHE A 140 -1.48 -4.39 -3.58
CA PHE A 140 -0.03 -4.50 -3.71
C PHE A 140 0.38 -4.30 -5.18
N PRO A 141 0.29 -3.06 -5.68
CA PRO A 141 0.59 -2.81 -7.09
C PRO A 141 2.05 -3.01 -7.42
N GLU A 142 2.30 -3.39 -8.67
CA GLU A 142 3.65 -3.46 -9.21
C GLU A 142 4.29 -2.08 -9.20
N ARG A 143 5.61 -2.05 -9.08
CA ARG A 143 6.37 -0.83 -9.14
C ARG A 143 6.48 -0.37 -10.59
N GLY A 144 6.01 0.84 -10.88
CA GLY A 144 6.13 1.39 -12.23
C GLY A 144 7.58 1.72 -12.60
N ALA A 145 7.86 1.73 -13.90
CA ALA A 145 9.19 2.04 -14.43
C ALA A 145 9.69 3.45 -14.04
N HIS A 146 8.79 4.33 -13.64
CA HIS A 146 9.08 5.71 -13.26
C HIS A 146 9.20 5.91 -11.75
N SER A 147 9.12 4.84 -10.94
CA SER A 147 9.34 4.96 -9.51
C SER A 147 10.84 5.09 -9.25
N HIS A 148 11.23 6.24 -8.78
CA HIS A 148 12.61 6.48 -8.35
C HIS A 148 12.73 6.16 -6.87
N GLU A 149 13.76 5.46 -6.55
CA GLU A 149 14.09 5.13 -5.16
C GLU A 149 15.12 6.06 -4.60
#